data_3e8ebc1e9b1a3de58e1eb2b1fdca9c6a
#
_entry.id   3e8ebc1e9b1a3de58e1eb2b1fdca9c6a
#
_cell.length_a   1.000
_cell.length_b   1.000
_cell.length_c   1.000
_cell.angle_alpha   90.00
_cell.angle_beta   90.00
_cell.angle_gamma   90.00
#
_symmetry.space_group_name_H-M   'P 1'
#
loop_
_entity.id
_entity.type
_entity.pdbx_description
1 polymer ?
#
loop_
_entity_poly.entity_id
_entity_poly.type
_entity_poly.pdbx_seq_one_letter_code
_entity_poly.pdbx_strand_id
1 'polypeptide(L)'
;MRPLIMQFAAGIHPIDEGGQPQPLEVIPIIVDPHKANEDLKRTENLLRWYRSIRKALYGERPDVTKGFFSVKMSTLSDILPAGSPLSDTFLFNLGTVESKKFQDFISYNTLDTANQALCSMMFSNDQLQTKMDIGFVGSPNIVSVSLNQFKDSEEFKQFSNVFHKTDRIFIGSSIFGGTGAAGYPIIVKNIRNAASNAAINNRGDLRDAKIGALTVLPYFNVQQDENSPISRADFISKTKSALFYYHDNLTGLRQGGVDLPLSKINACYYLGDEVPSTPYFNDPGGNGQRNDAHVVEYVGALSVIDFLCIPDDQLVTRGGNALNPIYKEYGLANDKQTLTLNDFGVGTRQMVNKSMAKFFLAYQYITNQFGKDVGRGYTQDKPEITRGFLSTSFYNTLTADFFVAYRTWLRELSGNQRSFQPFNLLTSQMADAINGVAPKKGFFSGEVNYKTLLSALNKGSQAAAKAGRFQMNETAFRFFSLLDEALDGLVEEKYNGLV
;
A
#
# COMPACT_ATOMS: atom_id res chain seq x y z
N MET A 1 -2.19 1.21 2.36
CA MET A 1 -0.78 1.63 2.13
C MET A 1 0.21 0.90 3.03
N ARG A 2 0.07 0.87 4.37
CA ARG A 2 1.03 0.19 5.28
C ARG A 2 1.37 -1.26 4.87
N PRO A 3 0.42 -2.15 4.54
CA PRO A 3 0.77 -3.51 4.09
C PRO A 3 1.61 -3.55 2.82
N LEU A 4 1.36 -2.66 1.87
CA LEU A 4 2.15 -2.57 0.63
C LEU A 4 3.61 -2.22 0.91
N ILE A 5 3.86 -1.28 1.83
CA ILE A 5 5.22 -0.92 2.26
C ILE A 5 5.92 -2.11 2.91
N MET A 6 5.21 -2.90 3.73
CA MET A 6 5.77 -4.10 4.37
C MET A 6 6.10 -5.21 3.35
N GLN A 7 5.24 -5.38 2.34
CA GLN A 7 5.49 -6.33 1.24
C GLN A 7 6.72 -5.92 0.41
N PHE A 8 6.85 -4.64 0.10
CA PHE A 8 8.04 -4.13 -0.61
C PHE A 8 9.31 -4.17 0.25
N ALA A 9 9.19 -3.96 1.57
CA ALA A 9 10.31 -4.16 2.49
C ALA A 9 10.80 -5.61 2.51
N ALA A 10 9.88 -6.57 2.34
CA ALA A 10 10.20 -7.98 2.19
C ALA A 10 10.81 -8.36 0.82
N GLY A 11 10.94 -7.41 -0.10
CA GLY A 11 11.52 -7.63 -1.42
C GLY A 11 10.55 -8.25 -2.43
N ILE A 12 9.23 -8.07 -2.25
CA ILE A 12 8.24 -8.52 -3.23
C ILE A 12 8.22 -7.53 -4.39
N HIS A 13 8.39 -8.05 -5.61
CA HIS A 13 8.34 -7.31 -6.87
C HIS A 13 7.26 -7.86 -7.80
N PRO A 14 6.74 -7.05 -8.73
CA PRO A 14 6.01 -7.58 -9.86
C PRO A 14 6.94 -8.45 -10.70
N ILE A 15 6.39 -9.50 -11.28
CA ILE A 15 7.11 -10.43 -12.17
C ILE A 15 6.55 -10.33 -13.58
N ASP A 16 7.41 -10.50 -14.56
CA ASP A 16 7.00 -10.63 -15.97
C ASP A 16 6.45 -12.04 -16.28
N GLU A 17 6.06 -12.27 -17.54
CA GLU A 17 5.56 -13.55 -18.02
C GLU A 17 6.60 -14.69 -17.90
N GLY A 18 7.89 -14.35 -17.87
CA GLY A 18 8.99 -15.27 -17.62
C GLY A 18 9.29 -15.52 -16.14
N GLY A 19 8.49 -14.94 -15.22
CA GLY A 19 8.69 -15.05 -13.77
C GLY A 19 9.87 -14.22 -13.25
N GLN A 20 10.41 -13.28 -14.04
CA GLN A 20 11.55 -12.44 -13.60
C GLN A 20 11.04 -11.18 -12.90
N PRO A 21 11.61 -10.86 -11.71
CA PRO A 21 11.26 -9.63 -11.00
C PRO A 21 11.59 -8.39 -11.83
N GLN A 22 10.64 -7.47 -11.91
CA GLN A 22 10.78 -6.23 -12.66
C GLN A 22 11.15 -5.06 -11.76
N PRO A 23 12.00 -4.12 -12.22
CA PRO A 23 12.27 -2.90 -11.47
C PRO A 23 10.98 -2.08 -11.34
N LEU A 24 10.82 -1.48 -10.18
CA LEU A 24 9.62 -0.72 -9.85
C LEU A 24 9.96 0.56 -9.09
N GLU A 25 9.43 1.67 -9.54
CA GLU A 25 9.35 2.91 -8.79
C GLU A 25 7.87 3.22 -8.47
N VAL A 26 7.57 3.42 -7.20
CA VAL A 26 6.21 3.73 -6.73
C VAL A 26 6.18 5.17 -6.23
N ILE A 27 5.19 5.92 -6.67
CA ILE A 27 4.90 7.28 -6.23
C ILE A 27 3.57 7.26 -5.48
N PRO A 28 3.59 7.08 -4.15
CA PRO A 28 2.38 7.10 -3.36
C PRO A 28 1.78 8.51 -3.34
N ILE A 29 0.49 8.60 -3.67
CA ILE A 29 -0.28 9.84 -3.56
C ILE A 29 -1.46 9.57 -2.65
N ILE A 30 -1.47 10.18 -1.47
CA ILE A 30 -2.51 10.01 -0.46
C ILE A 30 -3.47 11.20 -0.54
N VAL A 31 -4.73 10.92 -0.81
CA VAL A 31 -5.79 11.93 -0.88
C VAL A 31 -6.65 11.84 0.38
N ASP A 32 -6.41 12.72 1.33
CA ASP A 32 -7.18 12.84 2.56
C ASP A 32 -7.31 14.32 2.95
N PRO A 33 -8.52 14.84 3.23
CA PRO A 33 -8.69 16.21 3.70
C PRO A 33 -8.14 16.41 5.12
N HIS A 34 -8.08 15.35 5.93
CA HIS A 34 -7.66 15.42 7.33
C HIS A 34 -6.18 15.11 7.49
N LYS A 35 -5.33 16.13 7.42
CA LYS A 35 -3.87 16.01 7.51
C LYS A 35 -3.32 15.63 8.90
N ALA A 36 -4.13 15.83 9.95
CA ALA A 36 -3.69 15.61 11.33
C ALA A 36 -4.02 14.22 11.89
N ASN A 37 -4.57 13.33 11.08
CA ASN A 37 -4.95 11.97 11.44
C ASN A 37 -3.72 11.10 11.77
N GLU A 38 -3.79 10.32 12.85
CA GLU A 38 -2.63 9.51 13.30
C GLU A 38 -2.28 8.38 12.34
N ASP A 39 -3.27 7.74 11.70
CA ASP A 39 -3.01 6.69 10.70
C ASP A 39 -2.25 7.22 9.49
N LEU A 40 -2.55 8.46 9.10
CA LEU A 40 -1.84 9.15 8.05
C LEU A 40 -0.37 9.41 8.45
N LYS A 41 -0.14 9.95 9.65
CA LYS A 41 1.20 10.20 10.19
C LYS A 41 2.01 8.89 10.30
N ARG A 42 1.39 7.82 10.78
CA ARG A 42 2.03 6.48 10.84
C ARG A 42 2.45 6.00 9.45
N THR A 43 1.60 6.22 8.44
CA THR A 43 1.88 5.83 7.04
C THR A 43 3.00 6.68 6.45
N GLU A 44 2.98 8.00 6.62
CA GLU A 44 4.05 8.90 6.16
C GLU A 44 5.39 8.58 6.82
N ASN A 45 5.42 8.37 8.13
CA ASN A 45 6.64 7.99 8.83
C ASN A 45 7.21 6.68 8.28
N LEU A 46 6.36 5.68 8.06
CA LEU A 46 6.78 4.40 7.51
C LEU A 46 7.36 4.55 6.10
N LEU A 47 6.76 5.39 5.24
CA LEU A 47 7.30 5.72 3.91
C LEU A 47 8.66 6.42 4.00
N ARG A 48 8.83 7.38 4.91
CA ARG A 48 10.09 8.10 5.12
C ARG A 48 11.20 7.17 5.61
N TRP A 49 10.92 6.31 6.57
CA TRP A 49 11.88 5.30 7.06
C TRP A 49 12.25 4.31 5.97
N TYR A 50 11.29 3.80 5.21
CA TYR A 50 11.53 2.92 4.07
C TYR A 50 12.49 3.58 3.05
N ARG A 51 12.21 4.82 2.64
CA ARG A 51 13.07 5.58 1.71
C ARG A 51 14.49 5.76 2.25
N SER A 52 14.63 6.12 3.52
CA SER A 52 15.93 6.29 4.17
C SER A 52 16.72 4.98 4.20
N ILE A 53 16.09 3.86 4.54
CA ILE A 53 16.71 2.53 4.53
C ILE A 53 17.12 2.15 3.11
N ARG A 54 16.22 2.26 2.13
CA ARG A 54 16.52 1.94 0.73
C ARG A 54 17.69 2.78 0.20
N LYS A 55 17.69 4.07 0.49
CA LYS A 55 18.78 4.97 0.06
C LYS A 55 20.13 4.54 0.63
N ALA A 56 20.17 4.12 1.89
CA ALA A 56 21.41 3.61 2.51
C ALA A 56 21.87 2.28 1.91
N LEU A 57 20.94 1.43 1.45
CA LEU A 57 21.25 0.14 0.84
C LEU A 57 21.67 0.28 -0.64
N TYR A 58 20.92 1.01 -1.42
CA TYR A 58 21.01 0.99 -2.88
C TYR A 58 21.37 2.34 -3.52
N GLY A 59 21.40 3.43 -2.74
CA GLY A 59 21.53 4.78 -3.29
C GLY A 59 20.35 5.13 -4.20
N GLU A 60 20.65 5.77 -5.32
CA GLU A 60 19.65 6.17 -6.32
C GLU A 60 19.43 5.13 -7.43
N ARG A 61 19.99 3.90 -7.29
CA ARG A 61 19.83 2.84 -8.31
C ARG A 61 18.36 2.54 -8.58
N PRO A 62 17.85 2.69 -9.82
CA PRO A 62 16.44 2.46 -10.13
C PRO A 62 16.14 0.99 -10.46
N ASP A 63 17.14 0.22 -10.85
CA ASP A 63 17.04 -1.10 -11.48
C ASP A 63 17.23 -2.27 -10.51
N VAL A 64 17.06 -2.03 -9.21
CA VAL A 64 17.16 -3.07 -8.18
C VAL A 64 15.89 -3.90 -8.17
N THR A 65 15.99 -5.19 -8.43
CA THR A 65 14.86 -6.13 -8.49
C THR A 65 14.89 -7.22 -7.42
N LYS A 66 15.95 -7.28 -6.60
CA LYS A 66 16.16 -8.32 -5.58
C LYS A 66 16.62 -7.73 -4.26
N GLY A 67 16.26 -8.41 -3.18
CA GLY A 67 16.67 -8.06 -1.82
C GLY A 67 15.61 -7.24 -1.08
N PHE A 68 15.81 -7.10 0.21
CA PHE A 68 14.94 -6.32 1.09
C PHE A 68 15.00 -4.83 0.73
N PHE A 69 13.87 -4.13 0.83
CA PHE A 69 13.75 -2.68 0.52
C PHE A 69 14.17 -2.30 -0.91
N SER A 70 14.08 -3.21 -1.86
CA SER A 70 14.58 -3.01 -3.23
C SER A 70 13.68 -2.11 -4.09
N VAL A 71 12.37 -2.10 -3.90
CA VAL A 71 11.43 -1.22 -4.61
C VAL A 71 11.72 0.24 -4.30
N LYS A 72 11.83 1.07 -5.34
CA LYS A 72 12.03 2.51 -5.17
C LYS A 72 10.71 3.18 -4.83
N MET A 73 10.70 4.00 -3.78
CA MET A 73 9.57 4.86 -3.41
C MET A 73 9.99 6.31 -3.46
N SER A 74 9.26 7.12 -4.24
CA SER A 74 9.52 8.53 -4.46
C SER A 74 8.28 9.36 -4.15
N THR A 75 8.48 10.62 -3.79
CA THR A 75 7.39 11.61 -3.80
C THR A 75 7.22 12.18 -5.20
N LEU A 76 6.13 12.87 -5.45
CA LEU A 76 5.93 13.56 -6.72
C LEU A 76 7.03 14.60 -6.96
N SER A 77 7.50 15.29 -5.92
CA SER A 77 8.59 16.26 -6.04
C SER A 77 9.94 15.66 -6.44
N ASP A 78 10.22 14.39 -6.10
CA ASP A 78 11.48 13.73 -6.47
C ASP A 78 11.63 13.53 -7.98
N ILE A 79 10.52 13.35 -8.69
CA ILE A 79 10.50 13.07 -10.14
C ILE A 79 10.27 14.32 -10.98
N LEU A 80 10.01 15.46 -10.35
CA LEU A 80 9.81 16.74 -11.02
C LEU A 80 11.14 17.46 -11.26
N PRO A 81 11.22 18.34 -12.27
CA PRO A 81 12.38 19.22 -12.47
C PRO A 81 12.71 20.03 -11.21
N ALA A 82 14.00 20.30 -11.00
CA ALA A 82 14.48 21.11 -9.89
C ALA A 82 13.79 22.50 -9.90
N GLY A 83 13.32 22.94 -8.73
CA GLY A 83 12.58 24.20 -8.58
C GLY A 83 11.06 24.05 -8.72
N SER A 84 10.53 22.83 -8.79
CA SER A 84 9.09 22.59 -8.71
C SER A 84 8.51 23.18 -7.42
N PRO A 85 7.29 23.79 -7.48
CA PRO A 85 6.63 24.37 -6.32
C PRO A 85 6.09 23.31 -5.33
N LEU A 86 6.14 22.01 -5.68
CA LEU A 86 5.61 20.95 -4.82
C LEU A 86 6.56 20.63 -3.66
N SER A 87 5.98 20.46 -2.49
CA SER A 87 6.69 20.02 -1.29
C SER A 87 7.00 18.51 -1.34
N ASP A 88 8.05 18.08 -0.62
CA ASP A 88 8.40 16.67 -0.41
C ASP A 88 7.39 16.02 0.55
N THR A 89 6.24 15.64 0.02
CA THR A 89 5.15 15.01 0.76
C THR A 89 4.44 13.97 -0.09
N PHE A 90 3.89 12.95 0.56
CA PHE A 90 3.02 11.96 -0.06
C PHE A 90 1.54 12.39 -0.06
N LEU A 91 1.24 13.48 0.62
CA LEU A 91 -0.11 14.01 0.71
C LEU A 91 -0.44 14.89 -0.48
N PHE A 92 -1.62 14.65 -1.04
CA PHE A 92 -2.21 15.56 -2.00
C PHE A 92 -2.80 16.77 -1.27
N ASN A 93 -2.39 17.97 -1.68
CA ASN A 93 -2.89 19.19 -1.07
C ASN A 93 -4.26 19.56 -1.65
N LEU A 94 -5.30 19.45 -0.84
CA LEU A 94 -6.67 19.86 -1.20
C LEU A 94 -6.91 21.37 -0.99
N GLY A 95 -5.86 22.15 -0.76
CA GLY A 95 -5.96 23.61 -0.53
C GLY A 95 -6.43 23.96 0.87
N THR A 96 -7.10 25.11 0.99
CA THR A 96 -7.60 25.64 2.27
C THR A 96 -8.99 25.12 2.64
N VAL A 97 -9.34 23.92 2.20
CA VAL A 97 -10.67 23.32 2.43
C VAL A 97 -10.95 23.15 3.91
N GLU A 98 -9.93 22.75 4.68
CA GLU A 98 -10.03 22.44 6.12
C GLU A 98 -10.56 23.57 7.00
N SER A 99 -10.35 24.83 6.60
CA SER A 99 -10.77 25.99 7.41
C SER A 99 -12.17 26.50 7.10
N LYS A 100 -12.86 25.90 6.12
CA LYS A 100 -14.15 26.40 5.61
C LYS A 100 -15.31 25.50 6.01
N LYS A 101 -16.49 26.09 6.20
CA LYS A 101 -17.73 25.36 6.13
C LYS A 101 -18.09 25.06 4.68
N PHE A 102 -18.83 23.98 4.41
CA PHE A 102 -19.19 23.60 3.05
C PHE A 102 -19.98 24.72 2.32
N GLN A 103 -20.91 25.39 3.01
CA GLN A 103 -21.63 26.54 2.44
C GLN A 103 -20.70 27.67 1.96
N ASP A 104 -19.62 27.94 2.72
CA ASP A 104 -18.66 28.99 2.36
C ASP A 104 -17.76 28.53 1.21
N PHE A 105 -17.45 27.24 1.15
CA PHE A 105 -16.67 26.66 0.07
C PHE A 105 -17.41 26.75 -1.28
N ILE A 106 -18.70 26.47 -1.31
CA ILE A 106 -19.54 26.59 -2.54
C ILE A 106 -20.06 28.00 -2.76
N SER A 107 -19.69 28.96 -1.91
CA SER A 107 -20.19 30.36 -1.96
C SER A 107 -21.72 30.45 -1.94
N TYR A 108 -22.39 29.59 -1.14
CA TYR A 108 -23.83 29.44 -1.10
C TYR A 108 -24.58 30.78 -0.94
N ASN A 109 -24.10 31.66 -0.04
CA ASN A 109 -24.73 32.93 0.25
C ASN A 109 -24.66 33.96 -0.90
N THR A 110 -23.83 33.71 -1.90
CA THR A 110 -23.66 34.58 -3.09
C THR A 110 -24.39 34.03 -4.32
N LEU A 111 -24.96 32.84 -4.23
CA LEU A 111 -25.76 32.27 -5.30
C LEU A 111 -27.10 33.00 -5.45
N ASP A 112 -27.65 33.02 -6.65
CA ASP A 112 -29.03 33.46 -6.87
C ASP A 112 -30.05 32.52 -6.19
N THR A 113 -31.27 33.00 -6.05
CA THR A 113 -32.34 32.27 -5.33
C THR A 113 -32.62 30.88 -5.91
N ALA A 114 -32.55 30.71 -7.23
CA ALA A 114 -32.82 29.43 -7.87
C ALA A 114 -31.71 28.40 -7.56
N ASN A 115 -30.46 28.83 -7.62
CA ASN A 115 -29.30 27.99 -7.27
C ASN A 115 -29.23 27.70 -5.76
N GLN A 116 -29.61 28.66 -4.90
CA GLN A 116 -29.75 28.39 -3.46
C GLN A 116 -30.83 27.32 -3.18
N ALA A 117 -31.97 27.42 -3.84
CA ALA A 117 -33.05 26.44 -3.72
C ALA A 117 -32.58 25.05 -4.18
N LEU A 118 -31.88 24.96 -5.32
CA LEU A 118 -31.30 23.72 -5.81
C LEU A 118 -30.29 23.13 -4.82
N CYS A 119 -29.38 23.92 -4.28
CA CYS A 119 -28.43 23.48 -3.26
C CYS A 119 -29.14 22.96 -2.01
N SER A 120 -30.21 23.64 -1.56
CA SER A 120 -31.00 23.22 -0.39
C SER A 120 -31.79 21.91 -0.62
N MET A 121 -32.07 21.56 -1.87
CA MET A 121 -32.65 20.27 -2.23
C MET A 121 -31.58 19.14 -2.23
N MET A 122 -30.34 19.48 -2.54
CA MET A 122 -29.23 18.50 -2.63
C MET A 122 -28.50 18.28 -1.30
N PHE A 123 -28.45 19.29 -0.45
CA PHE A 123 -27.70 19.30 0.80
C PHE A 123 -28.59 19.75 1.95
N SER A 124 -28.60 18.99 3.04
CA SER A 124 -29.28 19.40 4.26
C SER A 124 -28.59 20.64 4.88
N ASN A 125 -29.34 21.33 5.76
CA ASN A 125 -28.75 22.47 6.48
C ASN A 125 -27.52 22.07 7.29
N ASP A 126 -27.53 20.88 7.90
CA ASP A 126 -26.38 20.36 8.65
C ASP A 126 -25.17 20.12 7.74
N GLN A 127 -25.40 19.59 6.54
CA GLN A 127 -24.33 19.43 5.53
C GLN A 127 -23.76 20.76 5.07
N LEU A 128 -24.60 21.78 4.86
CA LEU A 128 -24.13 23.13 4.50
C LEU A 128 -23.29 23.76 5.62
N GLN A 129 -23.59 23.49 6.89
CA GLN A 129 -22.87 23.99 8.06
C GLN A 129 -21.65 23.13 8.44
N THR A 130 -21.48 21.95 7.84
CA THR A 130 -20.37 21.04 8.15
C THR A 130 -19.04 21.71 7.85
N LYS A 131 -18.10 21.67 8.81
CA LYS A 131 -16.69 21.98 8.57
C LYS A 131 -16.05 20.87 7.74
N MET A 132 -15.19 21.26 6.81
CA MET A 132 -14.57 20.35 5.87
C MET A 132 -13.21 19.80 6.36
N ASP A 133 -13.00 19.81 7.67
CA ASP A 133 -11.73 19.47 8.33
C ASP A 133 -11.57 17.97 8.68
N ILE A 134 -12.69 17.26 8.92
CA ILE A 134 -12.66 15.85 9.35
C ILE A 134 -13.37 15.00 8.32
N GLY A 135 -12.61 14.41 7.36
CA GLY A 135 -13.10 13.37 6.45
C GLY A 135 -14.46 13.64 5.77
N PHE A 136 -14.88 14.90 5.72
CA PHE A 136 -16.20 15.34 5.28
C PHE A 136 -17.37 14.69 6.04
N VAL A 137 -17.09 14.20 7.27
CA VAL A 137 -18.08 13.56 8.18
C VAL A 137 -18.89 12.46 7.46
N GLY A 138 -18.24 11.66 6.63
CA GLY A 138 -18.89 10.58 5.89
C GLY A 138 -19.91 11.03 4.83
N SER A 139 -19.83 12.28 4.34
CA SER A 139 -20.75 12.84 3.33
C SER A 139 -20.15 12.78 1.91
N PRO A 140 -20.43 11.73 1.10
CA PRO A 140 -19.88 11.59 -0.25
C PRO A 140 -20.21 12.76 -1.19
N ASN A 141 -21.37 13.39 -0.98
CA ASN A 141 -21.80 14.53 -1.79
C ASN A 141 -20.88 15.74 -1.62
N ILE A 142 -20.49 16.06 -0.39
CA ILE A 142 -19.54 17.15 -0.08
C ILE A 142 -18.18 16.84 -0.70
N VAL A 143 -17.70 15.59 -0.55
CA VAL A 143 -16.47 15.11 -1.15
C VAL A 143 -16.48 15.28 -2.66
N SER A 144 -17.58 14.92 -3.31
CA SER A 144 -17.72 15.03 -4.77
C SER A 144 -17.51 16.45 -5.27
N VAL A 145 -18.08 17.42 -4.59
CA VAL A 145 -17.94 18.83 -4.95
C VAL A 145 -16.52 19.30 -4.71
N SER A 146 -15.93 18.96 -3.57
CA SER A 146 -14.59 19.39 -3.19
C SER A 146 -13.51 18.81 -4.10
N LEU A 147 -13.57 17.50 -4.36
CA LEU A 147 -12.58 16.81 -5.20
C LEU A 147 -12.74 17.09 -6.69
N ASN A 148 -13.85 17.67 -7.15
CA ASN A 148 -13.96 18.07 -8.53
C ASN A 148 -12.98 19.20 -8.90
N GLN A 149 -12.51 19.97 -7.92
CA GLN A 149 -11.44 20.98 -8.11
C GLN A 149 -10.04 20.35 -8.24
N PHE A 150 -9.90 19.06 -7.94
CA PHE A 150 -8.64 18.32 -8.07
C PHE A 150 -7.97 18.50 -9.44
N LYS A 151 -8.76 18.50 -10.52
CA LYS A 151 -8.27 18.67 -11.89
C LYS A 151 -7.55 20.00 -12.16
N ASP A 152 -7.83 21.02 -11.34
CA ASP A 152 -7.29 22.37 -11.50
C ASP A 152 -6.13 22.63 -10.53
N SER A 153 -5.79 21.67 -9.64
CA SER A 153 -4.70 21.78 -8.68
C SER A 153 -3.33 21.74 -9.34
N GLU A 154 -2.35 22.33 -8.70
CA GLU A 154 -0.96 22.31 -9.18
C GLU A 154 -0.39 20.88 -9.14
N GLU A 155 -0.73 20.11 -8.12
CA GLU A 155 -0.30 18.72 -7.99
C GLU A 155 -0.79 17.87 -9.17
N PHE A 156 -2.05 18.01 -9.58
CA PHE A 156 -2.58 17.28 -10.73
C PHE A 156 -1.91 17.69 -12.05
N LYS A 157 -1.63 18.98 -12.23
CA LYS A 157 -0.89 19.49 -13.40
C LYS A 157 0.52 18.92 -13.44
N GLN A 158 1.24 18.97 -12.31
CA GLN A 158 2.60 18.46 -12.23
C GLN A 158 2.63 16.94 -12.40
N PHE A 159 1.72 16.21 -11.78
CA PHE A 159 1.55 14.78 -12.01
C PHE A 159 1.35 14.47 -13.50
N SER A 160 0.47 15.19 -14.17
CA SER A 160 0.19 14.98 -15.60
C SER A 160 1.39 15.28 -16.50
N ASN A 161 2.25 16.24 -16.11
CA ASN A 161 3.43 16.62 -16.89
C ASN A 161 4.52 15.53 -16.88
N VAL A 162 4.60 14.73 -15.84
CA VAL A 162 5.61 13.66 -15.69
C VAL A 162 5.07 12.28 -16.04
N PHE A 163 3.77 12.15 -16.23
CA PHE A 163 3.14 10.88 -16.56
C PHE A 163 3.48 10.44 -17.98
N HIS A 164 3.91 9.20 -18.16
CA HIS A 164 4.24 8.58 -19.44
C HIS A 164 3.31 7.40 -19.75
N LYS A 165 3.15 7.08 -21.02
CA LYS A 165 2.31 5.95 -21.49
C LYS A 165 2.69 4.59 -20.94
N THR A 166 3.93 4.43 -20.45
CA THR A 166 4.43 3.21 -19.78
C THR A 166 4.02 3.12 -18.33
N ASP A 167 3.61 4.24 -17.72
CA ASP A 167 3.21 4.29 -16.33
C ASP A 167 1.84 3.67 -16.14
N ARG A 168 1.60 3.19 -14.93
CA ARG A 168 0.32 2.62 -14.50
C ARG A 168 -0.19 3.37 -13.28
N ILE A 169 -1.49 3.54 -13.21
CA ILE A 169 -2.17 4.14 -12.07
C ILE A 169 -2.92 3.06 -11.33
N PHE A 170 -2.74 2.99 -10.00
CA PHE A 170 -3.55 2.12 -9.15
C PHE A 170 -4.26 2.95 -8.07
N ILE A 171 -5.59 2.84 -8.01
CA ILE A 171 -6.42 3.61 -7.08
C ILE A 171 -7.00 2.65 -6.05
N GLY A 172 -6.59 2.77 -4.79
CA GLY A 172 -7.16 2.02 -3.68
C GLY A 172 -8.12 2.87 -2.85
N SER A 173 -9.35 2.41 -2.66
CA SER A 173 -10.35 3.12 -1.87
C SER A 173 -11.28 2.16 -1.13
N SER A 174 -11.83 2.61 0.01
CA SER A 174 -12.97 1.95 0.64
C SER A 174 -14.26 2.56 0.11
N ILE A 175 -15.27 1.70 -0.13
CA ILE A 175 -16.58 2.16 -0.65
C ILE A 175 -17.49 2.72 0.45
N PHE A 176 -17.15 2.49 1.69
CA PHE A 176 -17.95 2.86 2.86
C PHE A 176 -17.52 4.18 3.52
N GLY A 177 -16.34 4.71 3.17
CA GLY A 177 -15.84 6.01 3.64
C GLY A 177 -16.30 7.16 2.75
N GLY A 178 -16.37 8.37 3.29
CA GLY A 178 -16.74 9.57 2.52
C GLY A 178 -15.74 9.85 1.39
N THR A 179 -14.46 10.03 1.73
CA THR A 179 -13.39 10.38 0.78
C THR A 179 -13.18 9.29 -0.26
N GLY A 180 -13.12 8.01 0.14
CA GLY A 180 -12.90 6.89 -0.78
C GLY A 180 -14.05 6.70 -1.75
N ALA A 181 -15.28 6.63 -1.23
CA ALA A 181 -16.46 6.34 -2.04
C ALA A 181 -16.73 7.36 -3.14
N ALA A 182 -16.52 8.65 -2.87
CA ALA A 182 -16.74 9.71 -3.85
C ALA A 182 -15.46 10.11 -4.60
N GLY A 183 -14.30 10.05 -3.94
CA GLY A 183 -13.02 10.46 -4.53
C GLY A 183 -12.57 9.56 -5.67
N TYR A 184 -12.72 8.26 -5.51
CA TYR A 184 -12.33 7.30 -6.54
C TYR A 184 -12.95 7.58 -7.91
N PRO A 185 -14.29 7.67 -8.06
CA PRO A 185 -14.89 7.94 -9.37
C PRO A 185 -14.53 9.32 -9.93
N ILE A 186 -14.33 10.32 -9.08
CA ILE A 186 -13.95 11.66 -9.52
C ILE A 186 -12.52 11.69 -10.05
N ILE A 187 -11.58 11.05 -9.36
CA ILE A 187 -10.19 10.94 -9.81
C ILE A 187 -10.14 10.23 -11.17
N VAL A 188 -10.82 9.10 -11.33
CA VAL A 188 -10.92 8.40 -12.61
C VAL A 188 -11.49 9.29 -13.70
N LYS A 189 -12.59 9.98 -13.41
CA LYS A 189 -13.21 10.93 -14.35
C LYS A 189 -12.23 12.04 -14.77
N ASN A 190 -11.49 12.61 -13.85
CA ASN A 190 -10.54 13.69 -14.14
C ASN A 190 -9.38 13.17 -15.01
N ILE A 191 -8.86 11.98 -14.74
CA ILE A 191 -7.84 11.32 -15.55
C ILE A 191 -8.36 11.05 -16.96
N ARG A 192 -9.53 10.43 -17.10
CA ARG A 192 -10.13 10.10 -18.40
C ARG A 192 -10.52 11.33 -19.23
N ASN A 193 -10.87 12.43 -18.56
CA ASN A 193 -11.21 13.70 -19.19
C ASN A 193 -9.99 14.63 -19.36
N ALA A 194 -8.78 14.20 -19.07
CA ALA A 194 -7.57 14.99 -19.17
C ALA A 194 -7.38 15.61 -20.58
N ALA A 195 -7.82 14.92 -21.64
CA ALA A 195 -7.73 15.40 -23.02
C ALA A 195 -8.46 16.75 -23.26
N SER A 196 -9.49 17.06 -22.47
CA SER A 196 -10.23 18.32 -22.55
C SER A 196 -9.59 19.47 -21.76
N ASN A 197 -8.57 19.19 -20.94
CA ASN A 197 -7.89 20.19 -20.13
C ASN A 197 -6.65 20.73 -20.85
N ALA A 198 -6.73 21.95 -21.37
CA ALA A 198 -5.63 22.59 -22.10
C ALA A 198 -4.38 22.89 -21.23
N ALA A 199 -4.54 22.93 -19.91
CA ALA A 199 -3.42 23.17 -18.96
C ALA A 199 -2.54 21.95 -18.73
N ILE A 200 -2.88 20.78 -19.29
CA ILE A 200 -2.15 19.51 -19.13
C ILE A 200 -1.36 19.19 -20.39
N ASN A 201 -0.06 18.92 -20.27
CA ASN A 201 0.81 18.63 -21.40
C ASN A 201 0.62 17.19 -21.94
N ASN A 202 0.74 16.17 -21.10
CA ASN A 202 0.66 14.75 -21.49
C ASN A 202 -0.79 14.21 -21.44
N ARG A 203 -1.75 15.06 -21.84
CA ARG A 203 -3.18 14.80 -21.72
C ARG A 203 -3.67 13.57 -22.46
N GLY A 204 -3.02 13.21 -23.57
CA GLY A 204 -3.35 12.01 -24.35
C GLY A 204 -2.95 10.73 -23.63
N ASP A 205 -1.73 10.70 -23.12
CA ASP A 205 -1.18 9.55 -22.38
C ASP A 205 -1.95 9.36 -21.07
N LEU A 206 -2.26 10.45 -20.37
CA LEU A 206 -3.02 10.40 -19.12
C LEU A 206 -4.47 9.92 -19.35
N ARG A 207 -5.16 10.40 -20.42
CA ARG A 207 -6.49 9.92 -20.80
C ARG A 207 -6.49 8.40 -21.02
N ASP A 208 -5.47 7.89 -21.70
CA ASP A 208 -5.36 6.49 -22.09
C ASP A 208 -4.50 5.66 -21.09
N ALA A 209 -4.26 6.20 -19.90
CA ALA A 209 -3.52 5.52 -18.84
C ALA A 209 -4.12 4.16 -18.50
N LYS A 210 -3.25 3.20 -18.17
CA LYS A 210 -3.65 1.90 -17.63
C LYS A 210 -4.02 2.07 -16.16
N ILE A 211 -5.30 1.86 -15.81
CA ILE A 211 -5.80 2.07 -14.46
C ILE A 211 -6.25 0.75 -13.86
N GLY A 212 -5.63 0.39 -12.72
CA GLY A 212 -6.14 -0.59 -11.78
C GLY A 212 -6.87 0.08 -10.63
N ALA A 213 -7.91 -0.55 -10.10
CA ALA A 213 -8.65 -0.01 -8.98
C ALA A 213 -9.06 -1.09 -7.99
N LEU A 214 -8.79 -0.85 -6.71
CA LEU A 214 -9.26 -1.67 -5.60
C LEU A 214 -10.42 -0.96 -4.90
N THR A 215 -11.56 -1.63 -4.84
CA THR A 215 -12.71 -1.25 -4.04
C THR A 215 -12.81 -2.18 -2.84
N VAL A 216 -12.51 -1.65 -1.65
CA VAL A 216 -12.69 -2.39 -0.39
C VAL A 216 -14.14 -2.27 0.05
N LEU A 217 -14.82 -3.41 0.09
CA LEU A 217 -16.18 -3.55 0.59
C LEU A 217 -16.20 -3.58 2.12
N PRO A 218 -17.37 -3.39 2.78
CA PRO A 218 -17.47 -3.54 4.23
C PRO A 218 -16.95 -4.90 4.69
N TYR A 219 -16.06 -4.91 5.68
CA TYR A 219 -15.47 -6.09 6.29
C TYR A 219 -15.48 -6.03 7.82
N PHE A 220 -16.08 -5.00 8.38
CA PHE A 220 -16.22 -4.81 9.84
C PHE A 220 -17.58 -4.20 10.16
N ASN A 221 -17.99 -4.39 11.41
CA ASN A 221 -19.16 -3.76 11.99
C ASN A 221 -18.73 -2.64 12.94
N VAL A 222 -19.49 -1.56 13.00
CA VAL A 222 -19.19 -0.40 13.83
C VAL A 222 -20.19 -0.33 14.97
N GLN A 223 -19.70 -0.05 16.17
CA GLN A 223 -20.55 0.20 17.33
C GLN A 223 -21.47 1.39 17.06
N GLN A 224 -22.77 1.18 17.27
CA GLN A 224 -23.73 2.28 17.17
C GLN A 224 -23.64 3.11 18.46
N ASP A 225 -23.37 4.38 18.29
CA ASP A 225 -23.53 5.40 19.30
C ASP A 225 -24.77 6.22 18.94
N GLU A 226 -25.65 6.52 19.92
CA GLU A 226 -26.85 7.33 19.70
C GLU A 226 -26.53 8.73 19.15
N ASN A 227 -25.32 9.21 19.36
CA ASN A 227 -24.79 10.47 18.85
C ASN A 227 -23.99 10.33 17.55
N SER A 228 -23.83 9.12 17.01
CA SER A 228 -23.07 8.92 15.78
C SER A 228 -23.91 9.28 14.55
N PRO A 229 -23.42 10.12 13.65
CA PRO A 229 -24.10 10.45 12.40
C PRO A 229 -24.16 9.27 11.41
N ILE A 230 -23.58 8.11 11.76
CA ILE A 230 -23.48 6.94 10.87
C ILE A 230 -24.23 5.77 11.51
N SER A 231 -25.36 5.38 10.92
CA SER A 231 -26.06 4.16 11.29
C SER A 231 -25.57 2.96 10.46
N ARG A 232 -25.75 1.73 10.98
CA ARG A 232 -25.44 0.50 10.22
C ARG A 232 -26.26 0.38 8.94
N ALA A 233 -27.51 0.79 8.98
CA ALA A 233 -28.40 0.78 7.82
C ALA A 233 -27.90 1.74 6.74
N ASP A 234 -27.46 2.94 7.14
CA ASP A 234 -26.86 3.92 6.23
C ASP A 234 -25.56 3.43 5.62
N PHE A 235 -24.72 2.75 6.39
CA PHE A 235 -23.46 2.17 5.94
C PHE A 235 -23.67 1.17 4.78
N ILE A 236 -24.62 0.23 4.94
CA ILE A 236 -24.95 -0.75 3.90
C ILE A 236 -25.65 -0.08 2.71
N SER A 237 -26.58 0.83 2.96
CA SER A 237 -27.32 1.55 1.93
C SER A 237 -26.39 2.40 1.06
N LYS A 238 -25.48 3.17 1.69
CA LYS A 238 -24.44 3.96 0.99
C LYS A 238 -23.53 3.07 0.14
N THR A 239 -23.13 1.90 0.66
CA THR A 239 -22.30 0.95 -0.09
C THR A 239 -23.01 0.46 -1.35
N LYS A 240 -24.29 0.06 -1.25
CA LYS A 240 -25.08 -0.37 -2.41
C LYS A 240 -25.21 0.75 -3.44
N SER A 241 -25.55 1.96 -3.00
CA SER A 241 -25.70 3.12 -3.89
C SER A 241 -24.39 3.44 -4.60
N ALA A 242 -23.25 3.36 -3.92
CA ALA A 242 -21.93 3.58 -4.51
C ALA A 242 -21.58 2.49 -5.53
N LEU A 243 -21.90 1.21 -5.26
CA LEU A 243 -21.68 0.12 -6.23
C LEU A 243 -22.51 0.32 -7.51
N PHE A 244 -23.77 0.71 -7.40
CA PHE A 244 -24.60 1.06 -8.57
C PHE A 244 -23.98 2.22 -9.35
N TYR A 245 -23.55 3.29 -8.65
CA TYR A 245 -22.90 4.41 -9.30
C TYR A 245 -21.61 4.00 -10.03
N TYR A 246 -20.79 3.13 -9.43
CA TYR A 246 -19.55 2.65 -10.05
C TYR A 246 -19.86 1.78 -11.26
N HIS A 247 -20.85 0.90 -11.15
CA HIS A 247 -21.31 0.09 -12.28
C HIS A 247 -21.71 0.97 -13.47
N ASP A 248 -22.57 1.94 -13.23
CA ASP A 248 -23.13 2.77 -14.31
C ASP A 248 -22.11 3.75 -14.91
N ASN A 249 -21.14 4.23 -14.13
CA ASN A 249 -20.26 5.32 -14.55
C ASN A 249 -18.81 4.91 -14.81
N LEU A 250 -18.33 3.80 -14.23
CA LEU A 250 -16.93 3.40 -14.32
C LEU A 250 -16.73 2.05 -15.00
N THR A 251 -17.56 1.05 -14.71
CA THR A 251 -17.28 -0.35 -15.07
C THR A 251 -18.30 -0.99 -16.00
N GLY A 252 -19.49 -0.41 -16.14
CA GLY A 252 -20.53 -0.91 -17.03
C GLY A 252 -21.36 0.23 -17.58
N LEU A 253 -21.03 0.74 -18.75
CA LEU A 253 -21.82 1.82 -19.35
C LEU A 253 -23.00 1.21 -20.12
N ARG A 254 -24.23 1.60 -19.78
CA ARG A 254 -25.41 1.44 -20.62
C ARG A 254 -25.53 2.63 -21.57
N GLN A 255 -25.44 2.39 -22.86
CA GLN A 255 -25.78 3.39 -23.86
C GLN A 255 -26.96 2.89 -24.73
N GLY A 256 -28.08 3.61 -24.67
CA GLY A 256 -29.25 3.26 -25.48
C GLY A 256 -29.92 1.93 -25.11
N GLY A 257 -29.80 1.46 -23.87
CA GLY A 257 -30.37 0.19 -23.40
C GLY A 257 -29.54 -1.06 -23.70
N VAL A 258 -28.38 -0.89 -24.33
CA VAL A 258 -27.42 -1.97 -24.62
C VAL A 258 -26.26 -1.87 -23.63
N ASP A 259 -25.93 -2.98 -22.97
CA ASP A 259 -24.74 -3.10 -22.14
C ASP A 259 -23.49 -3.05 -23.06
N LEU A 260 -22.80 -1.93 -23.08
CA LEU A 260 -21.51 -1.82 -23.76
C LEU A 260 -20.42 -2.07 -22.72
N PRO A 261 -19.44 -2.92 -22.99
CA PRO A 261 -18.31 -3.15 -22.09
C PRO A 261 -17.31 -1.99 -22.14
N LEU A 262 -17.77 -0.77 -21.87
CA LEU A 262 -16.94 0.43 -21.88
C LEU A 262 -16.52 0.78 -20.45
N SER A 263 -15.61 -0.01 -19.88
CA SER A 263 -15.03 0.31 -18.57
C SER A 263 -14.05 1.47 -18.67
N LYS A 264 -14.08 2.35 -17.67
CA LYS A 264 -13.04 3.37 -17.47
C LYS A 264 -11.80 2.81 -16.78
N ILE A 265 -11.87 1.59 -16.29
CA ILE A 265 -10.87 0.90 -15.50
C ILE A 265 -10.41 -0.35 -16.24
N ASN A 266 -9.09 -0.59 -16.30
CA ASN A 266 -8.51 -1.77 -16.95
C ASN A 266 -8.61 -3.02 -16.08
N ALA A 267 -8.38 -2.89 -14.77
CA ALA A 267 -8.50 -3.99 -13.81
C ALA A 267 -9.21 -3.53 -12.55
N CYS A 268 -10.35 -4.13 -12.26
CA CYS A 268 -11.19 -3.85 -11.10
C CYS A 268 -11.03 -4.97 -10.08
N TYR A 269 -10.62 -4.62 -8.88
CA TYR A 269 -10.47 -5.53 -7.75
C TYR A 269 -11.53 -5.20 -6.70
N TYR A 270 -12.31 -6.22 -6.33
CA TYR A 270 -13.28 -6.13 -5.25
C TYR A 270 -12.83 -7.03 -4.11
N LEU A 271 -12.72 -6.47 -2.93
CA LEU A 271 -12.25 -7.17 -1.75
C LEU A 271 -13.24 -6.97 -0.61
N GLY A 272 -13.76 -8.08 -0.11
CA GLY A 272 -14.66 -8.11 1.02
C GLY A 272 -14.34 -9.25 1.97
N ASP A 273 -14.94 -9.19 3.14
CA ASP A 273 -14.97 -10.29 4.11
C ASP A 273 -16.34 -10.32 4.77
N GLU A 274 -16.64 -11.39 5.50
CA GLU A 274 -17.86 -11.45 6.32
C GLU A 274 -17.83 -10.37 7.39
N VAL A 275 -18.92 -9.61 7.50
CA VAL A 275 -19.04 -8.57 8.51
C VAL A 275 -19.31 -9.24 9.86
N PRO A 276 -18.39 -9.17 10.83
CA PRO A 276 -18.56 -9.86 12.11
C PRO A 276 -19.71 -9.28 12.92
N SER A 277 -20.29 -10.12 13.78
CA SER A 277 -21.38 -9.70 14.68
C SER A 277 -20.93 -8.72 15.76
N THR A 278 -19.69 -8.86 16.23
CA THR A 278 -19.09 -7.98 17.24
C THR A 278 -18.62 -6.68 16.58
N PRO A 279 -19.17 -5.53 16.98
CA PRO A 279 -18.75 -4.26 16.42
C PRO A 279 -17.40 -3.80 16.98
N TYR A 280 -16.64 -3.08 16.15
CA TYR A 280 -15.49 -2.29 16.59
C TYR A 280 -15.96 -0.96 17.18
N PHE A 281 -15.15 -0.39 18.07
CA PHE A 281 -15.36 0.97 18.57
C PHE A 281 -15.39 1.94 17.38
N ASN A 282 -16.35 2.83 17.38
CA ASN A 282 -16.46 3.87 16.36
C ASN A 282 -15.67 5.10 16.79
N ASP A 283 -14.55 5.37 16.12
CA ASP A 283 -13.87 6.66 16.21
C ASP A 283 -14.40 7.55 15.08
N PRO A 284 -15.12 8.64 15.39
CA PRO A 284 -15.76 9.49 14.38
C PRO A 284 -14.73 10.27 13.52
N GLY A 285 -13.46 10.02 13.72
CA GLY A 285 -12.37 10.75 13.11
C GLY A 285 -11.82 11.83 14.01
N GLY A 286 -10.61 12.27 13.75
CA GLY A 286 -9.92 13.27 14.54
C GLY A 286 -8.42 12.96 14.63
N ASN A 287 -7.70 13.77 15.41
CA ASN A 287 -6.25 13.66 15.53
C ASN A 287 -5.80 12.33 16.14
N GLY A 288 -6.62 11.70 16.95
CA GLY A 288 -6.35 10.43 17.62
C GLY A 288 -6.83 9.19 16.85
N GLN A 289 -7.44 9.37 15.68
CA GLN A 289 -7.94 8.22 14.91
C GLN A 289 -6.80 7.26 14.55
N ARG A 290 -6.93 6.04 15.07
CA ARG A 290 -5.94 4.99 14.89
C ARG A 290 -6.63 3.67 14.68
N ASN A 291 -6.52 3.14 13.45
CA ASN A 291 -7.07 1.86 13.09
C ASN A 291 -6.00 0.76 13.12
N ASP A 292 -6.34 -0.38 13.69
CA ASP A 292 -5.47 -1.56 13.63
C ASP A 292 -5.46 -2.13 12.21
N ALA A 293 -4.31 -2.69 11.81
CA ALA A 293 -4.17 -3.31 10.50
C ALA A 293 -5.04 -4.58 10.41
N HIS A 294 -5.68 -4.80 9.27
CA HIS A 294 -6.54 -5.95 9.02
C HIS A 294 -6.03 -6.78 7.84
N VAL A 295 -6.33 -8.10 7.83
CA VAL A 295 -5.93 -9.01 6.73
C VAL A 295 -6.50 -8.58 5.38
N VAL A 296 -7.68 -7.99 5.34
CA VAL A 296 -8.29 -7.42 4.14
C VAL A 296 -7.37 -6.36 3.50
N GLU A 297 -6.73 -5.53 4.30
CA GLU A 297 -5.77 -4.53 3.81
C GLU A 297 -4.49 -5.18 3.26
N TYR A 298 -4.06 -6.30 3.87
CA TYR A 298 -2.91 -7.07 3.39
C TYR A 298 -3.17 -7.66 2.01
N VAL A 299 -4.34 -8.29 1.83
CA VAL A 299 -4.78 -8.81 0.52
C VAL A 299 -5.00 -7.68 -0.49
N GLY A 300 -5.55 -6.55 -0.03
CA GLY A 300 -5.70 -5.36 -0.87
C GLY A 300 -4.38 -4.82 -1.41
N ALA A 301 -3.30 -4.90 -0.64
CA ALA A 301 -1.98 -4.52 -1.11
C ALA A 301 -1.44 -5.49 -2.19
N LEU A 302 -1.79 -6.78 -2.13
CA LEU A 302 -1.42 -7.75 -3.16
C LEU A 302 -2.09 -7.47 -4.50
N SER A 303 -3.25 -6.82 -4.52
CA SER A 303 -3.91 -6.44 -5.78
C SER A 303 -3.10 -5.40 -6.58
N VAL A 304 -2.30 -4.57 -5.91
CA VAL A 304 -1.36 -3.65 -6.58
C VAL A 304 -0.30 -4.44 -7.32
N ILE A 305 0.30 -5.43 -6.66
CA ILE A 305 1.36 -6.26 -7.24
C ILE A 305 0.80 -7.11 -8.39
N ASP A 306 -0.37 -7.71 -8.20
CA ASP A 306 -1.06 -8.48 -9.24
C ASP A 306 -1.35 -7.61 -10.49
N PHE A 307 -1.84 -6.38 -10.30
CA PHE A 307 -2.06 -5.45 -11.42
C PHE A 307 -0.77 -5.13 -12.17
N LEU A 308 0.34 -4.99 -11.46
CA LEU A 308 1.64 -4.73 -12.07
C LEU A 308 2.20 -5.94 -12.84
N CYS A 309 1.75 -7.16 -12.51
CA CYS A 309 2.11 -8.37 -13.24
C CYS A 309 1.27 -8.60 -14.51
N ILE A 310 0.14 -7.89 -14.70
CA ILE A 310 -0.68 -8.06 -15.91
C ILE A 310 0.07 -7.52 -17.13
N PRO A 311 0.20 -8.31 -18.23
CA PRO A 311 0.83 -7.86 -19.46
C PRO A 311 0.19 -6.61 -20.05
N ASP A 312 0.98 -5.78 -20.72
CA ASP A 312 0.56 -4.50 -21.26
C ASP A 312 -0.49 -4.62 -22.36
N ASP A 313 -0.45 -5.69 -23.14
CA ASP A 313 -1.40 -5.99 -24.21
C ASP A 313 -2.79 -6.38 -23.68
N GLN A 314 -2.90 -6.81 -22.43
CA GLN A 314 -4.15 -7.06 -21.75
C GLN A 314 -4.77 -5.80 -21.13
N LEU A 315 -3.98 -4.73 -20.94
CA LEU A 315 -4.40 -3.48 -20.31
C LEU A 315 -4.62 -2.33 -21.33
N VAL A 316 -5.05 -2.66 -22.54
CA VAL A 316 -5.21 -1.66 -23.60
C VAL A 316 -6.34 -0.70 -23.30
N THR A 317 -6.03 0.62 -23.39
CA THR A 317 -7.01 1.72 -23.28
C THR A 317 -7.01 2.52 -24.57
N ARG A 318 -8.18 2.91 -25.04
CA ARG A 318 -8.34 3.76 -26.22
C ARG A 318 -9.46 4.78 -26.00
N GLY A 319 -9.14 6.06 -26.19
CA GLY A 319 -10.11 7.14 -26.00
C GLY A 319 -10.69 7.19 -24.58
N GLY A 320 -9.87 6.81 -23.57
CA GLY A 320 -10.27 6.78 -22.18
C GLY A 320 -11.16 5.59 -21.79
N ASN A 321 -11.25 4.54 -22.63
CA ASN A 321 -11.99 3.31 -22.32
C ASN A 321 -11.05 2.10 -22.40
N ALA A 322 -11.11 1.24 -21.39
CA ALA A 322 -10.45 -0.06 -21.41
C ALA A 322 -11.16 -1.00 -22.41
N LEU A 323 -10.38 -1.62 -23.29
CA LEU A 323 -10.95 -2.49 -24.32
C LEU A 323 -11.34 -3.87 -23.79
N ASN A 324 -10.55 -4.40 -22.85
CA ASN A 324 -10.74 -5.71 -22.24
C ASN A 324 -10.66 -5.57 -20.71
N PRO A 325 -11.70 -5.05 -20.04
CA PRO A 325 -11.66 -4.85 -18.60
C PRO A 325 -11.59 -6.19 -17.86
N ILE A 326 -10.70 -6.26 -16.88
CA ILE A 326 -10.49 -7.43 -16.02
C ILE A 326 -11.20 -7.17 -14.69
N TYR A 327 -11.96 -8.16 -14.22
CA TYR A 327 -12.63 -8.10 -12.92
C TYR A 327 -12.11 -9.23 -12.04
N LYS A 328 -11.64 -8.87 -10.86
CA LYS A 328 -11.17 -9.84 -9.86
C LYS A 328 -11.85 -9.57 -8.52
N GLU A 329 -12.23 -10.62 -7.84
CA GLU A 329 -12.75 -10.57 -6.49
C GLU A 329 -11.91 -11.46 -5.58
N TYR A 330 -11.74 -11.03 -4.37
CA TYR A 330 -11.07 -11.81 -3.32
C TYR A 330 -12.03 -11.97 -2.16
N GLY A 331 -12.45 -13.20 -1.92
CA GLY A 331 -13.11 -13.61 -0.69
C GLY A 331 -12.12 -14.35 0.20
N LEU A 332 -12.21 -14.14 1.49
CA LEU A 332 -11.46 -14.94 2.47
C LEU A 332 -12.32 -16.15 2.88
N ALA A 333 -11.68 -17.32 3.09
CA ALA A 333 -12.38 -18.53 3.53
C ALA A 333 -13.11 -18.27 4.87
N ASN A 334 -14.43 -18.51 4.89
CA ASN A 334 -15.28 -18.11 6.03
C ASN A 334 -15.16 -19.04 7.26
N ASP A 335 -14.64 -20.25 7.07
CA ASP A 335 -14.51 -21.28 8.11
C ASP A 335 -13.33 -21.07 9.06
N LYS A 336 -12.42 -20.11 8.75
CA LYS A 336 -11.21 -19.87 9.54
C LYS A 336 -11.21 -18.52 10.23
N GLN A 337 -11.12 -18.52 11.55
CA GLN A 337 -10.94 -17.29 12.34
C GLN A 337 -9.49 -16.81 12.34
N THR A 338 -8.53 -17.73 12.27
CA THR A 338 -7.09 -17.42 12.23
C THR A 338 -6.49 -17.87 10.92
N LEU A 339 -5.92 -16.94 10.18
CA LEU A 339 -5.27 -17.16 8.91
C LEU A 339 -3.74 -17.13 9.07
N THR A 340 -3.06 -17.91 8.25
CA THR A 340 -1.61 -17.96 8.11
C THR A 340 -1.21 -17.79 6.64
N LEU A 341 0.09 -17.80 6.33
CA LEU A 341 0.55 -17.75 4.92
C LEU A 341 0.05 -18.94 4.08
N ASN A 342 -0.26 -20.08 4.71
CA ASN A 342 -0.75 -21.27 4.00
C ASN A 342 -2.21 -21.19 3.57
N ASP A 343 -2.95 -20.19 4.05
CA ASP A 343 -4.37 -20.02 3.73
C ASP A 343 -4.59 -19.25 2.42
N PHE A 344 -3.54 -18.73 1.83
CA PHE A 344 -3.60 -18.12 0.50
C PHE A 344 -3.62 -19.18 -0.61
N GLY A 345 -4.20 -18.83 -1.74
CA GLY A 345 -4.17 -19.65 -2.96
C GLY A 345 -2.74 -19.83 -3.51
N VAL A 346 -2.54 -20.86 -4.33
CA VAL A 346 -1.20 -21.27 -4.81
C VAL A 346 -0.43 -20.10 -5.44
N GLY A 347 -1.03 -19.33 -6.34
CA GLY A 347 -0.35 -18.20 -6.99
C GLY A 347 0.09 -17.12 -6.00
N THR A 348 -0.76 -16.79 -5.03
CA THR A 348 -0.42 -15.82 -3.98
C THR A 348 0.71 -16.35 -3.07
N ARG A 349 0.65 -17.63 -2.70
CA ARG A 349 1.71 -18.26 -1.88
C ARG A 349 3.07 -18.21 -2.55
N GLN A 350 3.15 -18.53 -3.83
CA GLN A 350 4.38 -18.46 -4.61
C GLN A 350 4.95 -17.04 -4.67
N MET A 351 4.09 -16.04 -4.75
CA MET A 351 4.49 -14.65 -4.81
C MET A 351 5.03 -14.12 -3.46
N VAL A 352 4.39 -14.47 -2.34
CA VAL A 352 4.60 -13.73 -1.08
C VAL A 352 5.25 -14.54 0.03
N ASN A 353 5.01 -15.86 0.13
CA ASN A 353 5.35 -16.60 1.34
C ASN A 353 6.85 -16.60 1.63
N LYS A 354 7.65 -16.89 0.62
CA LYS A 354 9.12 -16.94 0.76
C LYS A 354 9.68 -15.59 1.18
N SER A 355 9.30 -14.51 0.49
CA SER A 355 9.79 -13.16 0.78
C SER A 355 9.39 -12.68 2.19
N MET A 356 8.13 -12.89 2.56
CA MET A 356 7.65 -12.52 3.90
C MET A 356 8.33 -13.33 5.00
N ALA A 357 8.53 -14.63 4.80
CA ALA A 357 9.25 -15.49 5.74
C ALA A 357 10.71 -15.06 5.91
N LYS A 358 11.42 -14.82 4.81
CA LYS A 358 12.80 -14.30 4.81
C LYS A 358 12.88 -12.99 5.60
N PHE A 359 11.98 -12.05 5.34
CA PHE A 359 11.99 -10.75 6.02
C PHE A 359 11.73 -10.87 7.53
N PHE A 360 10.82 -11.76 7.95
CA PHE A 360 10.60 -12.01 9.37
C PHE A 360 11.82 -12.67 10.04
N LEU A 361 12.45 -13.63 9.38
CA LEU A 361 13.68 -14.25 9.89
C LEU A 361 14.85 -13.25 9.95
N ALA A 362 14.95 -12.34 8.98
CA ALA A 362 15.91 -11.24 9.02
C ALA A 362 15.64 -10.30 10.22
N TYR A 363 14.39 -9.92 10.43
CA TYR A 363 13.96 -9.15 11.60
C TYR A 363 14.38 -9.84 12.91
N GLN A 364 14.08 -11.14 13.07
CA GLN A 364 14.47 -11.90 14.25
C GLN A 364 15.99 -11.94 14.45
N TYR A 365 16.75 -12.21 13.39
CA TYR A 365 18.21 -12.26 13.47
C TYR A 365 18.79 -10.90 13.89
N ILE A 366 18.39 -9.84 13.23
CA ILE A 366 18.90 -8.48 13.50
C ILE A 366 18.57 -8.06 14.95
N THR A 367 17.34 -8.38 15.41
CA THR A 367 16.87 -7.95 16.73
C THR A 367 17.49 -8.78 17.86
N ASN A 368 17.67 -10.10 17.69
CA ASN A 368 18.01 -10.99 18.80
C ASN A 368 19.46 -11.44 18.81
N GLN A 369 20.14 -11.49 17.66
CA GLN A 369 21.43 -12.15 17.52
C GLN A 369 22.53 -11.28 16.92
N PHE A 370 22.27 -10.49 15.90
CA PHE A 370 23.26 -9.76 15.11
C PHE A 370 24.26 -8.96 15.96
N GLY A 371 23.79 -8.22 16.98
CA GLY A 371 24.67 -7.44 17.86
C GLY A 371 25.73 -8.30 18.61
N LYS A 372 25.46 -9.61 18.81
CA LYS A 372 26.41 -10.55 19.41
C LYS A 372 27.43 -11.09 18.39
N ASP A 373 27.08 -11.07 17.12
CA ASP A 373 27.92 -11.59 16.04
C ASP A 373 28.87 -10.52 15.47
N VAL A 374 28.63 -9.24 15.74
CA VAL A 374 29.50 -8.15 15.31
C VAL A 374 30.89 -8.29 15.91
N GLY A 375 31.93 -8.24 15.04
CA GLY A 375 33.33 -8.49 15.35
C GLY A 375 33.73 -9.96 15.23
N ARG A 376 32.89 -10.83 14.66
CA ARG A 376 33.16 -12.26 14.46
C ARG A 376 32.74 -12.71 13.06
N GLY A 377 33.46 -13.70 12.53
CA GLY A 377 33.10 -14.34 11.26
C GLY A 377 32.89 -13.34 10.12
N TYR A 378 31.80 -13.46 9.38
CA TYR A 378 31.50 -12.67 8.21
C TYR A 378 31.55 -11.16 8.44
N THR A 379 31.40 -10.68 9.67
CA THR A 379 31.43 -9.24 9.98
C THR A 379 32.84 -8.65 9.92
N GLN A 380 33.88 -9.49 10.00
CA GLN A 380 35.30 -9.10 9.90
C GLN A 380 35.81 -8.97 8.46
N ASP A 381 35.09 -9.55 7.49
CA ASP A 381 35.44 -9.41 6.07
C ASP A 381 35.09 -7.99 5.58
N LYS A 382 35.82 -7.50 4.59
CA LYS A 382 35.66 -6.14 4.05
C LYS A 382 34.48 -6.04 3.08
N PRO A 383 33.74 -4.90 3.12
CA PRO A 383 33.80 -3.82 4.11
C PRO A 383 33.30 -4.31 5.49
N GLU A 384 34.12 -4.04 6.51
CA GLU A 384 33.91 -4.53 7.87
C GLU A 384 32.62 -3.99 8.51
N ILE A 385 31.93 -4.84 9.26
CA ILE A 385 30.79 -4.45 10.10
C ILE A 385 31.30 -4.37 11.54
N THR A 386 31.63 -3.16 11.96
CA THR A 386 32.14 -2.90 13.31
C THR A 386 30.98 -2.56 14.27
N ARG A 387 31.30 -2.44 15.57
CA ARG A 387 30.30 -1.97 16.54
C ARG A 387 29.77 -0.56 16.25
N GLY A 388 30.57 0.28 15.57
CA GLY A 388 30.13 1.58 15.09
C GLY A 388 28.94 1.52 14.11
N PHE A 389 28.81 0.42 13.37
CA PHE A 389 27.66 0.21 12.49
C PHE A 389 26.32 0.20 13.25
N LEU A 390 26.28 -0.34 14.48
CA LEU A 390 25.10 -0.38 15.33
C LEU A 390 24.64 1.01 15.81
N SER A 391 25.48 2.03 15.65
CA SER A 391 25.17 3.42 16.01
C SER A 391 24.91 4.31 14.79
N THR A 392 24.92 3.72 13.58
CA THR A 392 24.63 4.50 12.36
C THR A 392 23.17 4.90 12.29
N SER A 393 22.88 6.02 11.61
CA SER A 393 21.51 6.47 11.34
C SER A 393 20.70 5.37 10.62
N PHE A 394 21.30 4.69 9.66
CA PHE A 394 20.70 3.55 8.98
C PHE A 394 20.22 2.46 9.95
N TYR A 395 21.11 1.98 10.83
CA TYR A 395 20.77 0.91 11.77
C TYR A 395 19.71 1.33 12.79
N ASN A 396 19.78 2.56 13.26
CA ASN A 396 18.78 3.13 14.18
C ASN A 396 17.41 3.25 13.50
N THR A 397 17.33 3.81 12.29
CA THR A 397 16.07 3.90 11.53
C THR A 397 15.48 2.51 11.26
N LEU A 398 16.32 1.52 10.95
CA LEU A 398 15.88 0.15 10.75
C LEU A 398 15.31 -0.47 12.02
N THR A 399 16.03 -0.38 13.14
CA THR A 399 15.72 -1.15 14.36
C THR A 399 14.80 -0.43 15.33
N ALA A 400 15.00 0.87 15.55
CA ALA A 400 14.23 1.65 16.50
C ALA A 400 12.92 2.22 15.90
N ASP A 401 12.89 2.43 14.58
CA ASP A 401 11.72 2.98 13.91
C ASP A 401 10.97 1.91 13.10
N PHE A 402 11.58 1.42 12.00
CA PHE A 402 10.90 0.54 11.04
C PHE A 402 10.50 -0.81 11.65
N PHE A 403 11.40 -1.50 12.36
CA PHE A 403 11.10 -2.80 12.97
C PHE A 403 10.12 -2.71 14.14
N VAL A 404 10.09 -1.60 14.85
CA VAL A 404 9.06 -1.32 15.86
C VAL A 404 7.69 -1.20 15.19
N ALA A 405 7.61 -0.44 14.09
CA ALA A 405 6.37 -0.32 13.30
C ALA A 405 5.95 -1.66 12.66
N TYR A 406 6.91 -2.44 12.14
CA TYR A 406 6.67 -3.78 11.57
C TYR A 406 6.08 -4.74 12.63
N ARG A 407 6.69 -4.81 13.81
CA ARG A 407 6.18 -5.63 14.90
C ARG A 407 4.80 -5.20 15.37
N THR A 408 4.56 -3.89 15.45
CA THR A 408 3.25 -3.34 15.81
C THR A 408 2.20 -3.73 14.78
N TRP A 409 2.50 -3.59 13.50
CA TRP A 409 1.64 -4.00 12.40
C TRP A 409 1.28 -5.49 12.44
N LEU A 410 2.25 -6.37 12.71
CA LEU A 410 2.00 -7.81 12.87
C LEU A 410 1.11 -8.11 14.08
N ARG A 411 1.26 -7.37 15.19
CA ARG A 411 0.38 -7.50 16.38
C ARG A 411 -1.04 -7.04 16.06
N GLU A 412 -1.21 -5.94 15.36
CA GLU A 412 -2.51 -5.45 14.92
C GLU A 412 -3.22 -6.50 14.05
N LEU A 413 -2.55 -7.09 13.08
CA LEU A 413 -3.07 -8.18 12.24
C LEU A 413 -3.50 -9.40 13.08
N SER A 414 -2.70 -9.77 14.07
CA SER A 414 -2.99 -10.92 14.92
C SER A 414 -4.08 -10.65 15.96
N GLY A 415 -4.31 -9.40 16.33
CA GLY A 415 -5.29 -8.97 17.33
C GLY A 415 -6.70 -8.75 16.81
N ASN A 416 -6.89 -8.73 15.49
CA ASN A 416 -8.22 -8.55 14.89
C ASN A 416 -9.14 -9.76 15.07
N GLN A 417 -10.45 -9.55 14.97
CA GLN A 417 -11.46 -10.63 15.04
C GLN A 417 -11.22 -11.68 13.96
N ARG A 418 -10.89 -11.25 12.74
CA ARG A 418 -10.33 -12.09 11.69
C ARG A 418 -8.81 -11.99 11.78
N SER A 419 -8.22 -12.86 12.55
CA SER A 419 -6.80 -12.82 12.88
C SER A 419 -5.92 -13.30 11.71
N PHE A 420 -4.85 -12.56 11.42
CA PHE A 420 -3.80 -13.02 10.51
C PHE A 420 -2.49 -13.15 11.26
N GLN A 421 -2.05 -14.39 11.44
CA GLN A 421 -0.89 -14.75 12.24
C GLN A 421 0.14 -15.52 11.40
N PRO A 422 0.81 -14.85 10.44
CA PRO A 422 1.81 -15.53 9.62
C PRO A 422 3.03 -15.96 10.41
N PHE A 423 3.33 -15.25 11.53
CA PHE A 423 4.54 -15.44 12.31
C PHE A 423 4.27 -15.54 13.81
N ASN A 424 5.09 -16.34 14.49
CA ASN A 424 5.07 -16.43 15.95
C ASN A 424 5.89 -15.29 16.55
N LEU A 425 5.22 -14.28 17.08
CA LEU A 425 5.84 -13.09 17.70
C LEU A 425 6.40 -13.31 19.10
N LEU A 426 6.14 -14.50 19.69
CA LEU A 426 6.53 -14.83 21.06
C LEU A 426 7.84 -15.63 21.13
N THR A 427 8.27 -16.20 20.00
CA THR A 427 9.49 -17.01 19.94
C THR A 427 10.69 -16.21 19.44
N SER A 428 11.87 -16.51 19.98
CA SER A 428 13.16 -16.11 19.41
C SER A 428 13.84 -17.27 18.64
N GLN A 429 13.20 -18.43 18.56
CA GLN A 429 13.73 -19.60 17.86
C GLN A 429 13.28 -19.55 16.39
N MET A 430 14.24 -19.59 15.47
CA MET A 430 13.94 -19.52 14.04
C MET A 430 13.07 -20.69 13.55
N ALA A 431 13.26 -21.88 14.14
CA ALA A 431 12.50 -23.08 13.76
C ALA A 431 10.99 -22.93 13.95
N ASP A 432 10.57 -22.16 14.95
CA ASP A 432 9.18 -21.98 15.37
C ASP A 432 8.62 -20.62 14.92
N ALA A 433 9.35 -19.91 14.07
CA ALA A 433 9.09 -18.53 13.72
C ALA A 433 7.89 -18.33 12.76
N ILE A 434 7.61 -19.34 11.92
CA ILE A 434 6.63 -19.24 10.83
C ILE A 434 5.44 -20.14 11.17
N ASN A 435 4.28 -19.55 11.39
CA ASN A 435 3.09 -20.31 11.74
C ASN A 435 2.57 -21.13 10.56
N GLY A 436 2.12 -22.33 10.84
CA GLY A 436 1.58 -23.26 9.84
C GLY A 436 2.63 -23.94 8.97
N VAL A 437 3.91 -23.64 9.16
CA VAL A 437 5.01 -24.24 8.39
C VAL A 437 6.04 -24.82 9.33
N ALA A 438 6.25 -26.14 9.24
CA ALA A 438 7.27 -26.81 10.02
C ALA A 438 8.58 -26.96 9.20
N PRO A 439 9.74 -26.84 9.86
CA PRO A 439 11.00 -27.20 9.22
C PRO A 439 10.98 -28.66 8.74
N LYS A 440 11.66 -28.91 7.62
CA LYS A 440 11.85 -30.27 7.08
C LYS A 440 12.55 -31.14 8.13
N LYS A 441 11.91 -32.25 8.50
CA LYS A 441 12.51 -33.27 9.37
C LYS A 441 13.21 -34.31 8.47
N GLY A 442 14.53 -34.47 8.59
CA GLY A 442 15.29 -35.49 7.89
C GLY A 442 16.64 -35.74 8.55
N PHE A 443 17.19 -36.92 8.37
CA PHE A 443 18.45 -37.35 8.99
C PHE A 443 19.64 -36.45 8.63
N PHE A 444 19.54 -35.69 7.50
CA PHE A 444 20.55 -34.75 7.01
C PHE A 444 20.08 -33.29 7.01
N SER A 445 18.85 -32.98 7.43
CA SER A 445 18.38 -31.61 7.57
C SER A 445 18.90 -31.04 8.87
N GLY A 446 19.93 -30.20 8.82
CA GLY A 446 20.43 -29.48 9.98
C GLY A 446 19.32 -28.64 10.63
N GLU A 447 19.48 -28.30 11.93
CA GLU A 447 18.55 -27.46 12.65
C GLU A 447 18.43 -26.05 12.04
N VAL A 448 17.22 -25.48 12.06
CA VAL A 448 16.98 -24.09 11.71
C VAL A 448 17.22 -23.22 12.93
N ASN A 449 18.39 -22.63 13.02
CA ASN A 449 18.79 -21.77 14.13
C ASN A 449 19.83 -20.71 13.69
N TYR A 450 20.18 -19.80 14.61
CA TYR A 450 21.16 -18.75 14.31
C TYR A 450 22.56 -19.26 13.97
N LYS A 451 22.96 -20.45 14.45
CA LYS A 451 24.27 -21.05 14.11
C LYS A 451 24.29 -21.47 12.64
N THR A 452 23.20 -22.08 12.17
CA THR A 452 23.06 -22.46 10.75
C THR A 452 23.08 -21.24 9.85
N LEU A 453 22.34 -20.18 10.23
CA LEU A 453 22.33 -18.91 9.50
C LEU A 453 23.73 -18.27 9.50
N LEU A 454 24.42 -18.22 10.64
CA LEU A 454 25.78 -17.69 10.74
C LEU A 454 26.78 -18.46 9.86
N SER A 455 26.64 -19.78 9.79
CA SER A 455 27.46 -20.60 8.88
C SER A 455 27.24 -20.25 7.41
N ALA A 456 25.97 -20.04 7.01
CA ALA A 456 25.63 -19.61 5.65
C ALA A 456 26.18 -18.21 5.35
N LEU A 457 26.05 -17.25 6.28
CA LEU A 457 26.60 -15.90 6.18
C LEU A 457 28.13 -15.92 6.02
N ASN A 458 28.84 -16.73 6.81
CA ASN A 458 30.29 -16.87 6.71
C ASN A 458 30.72 -17.42 5.34
N LYS A 459 30.02 -18.45 4.85
CA LYS A 459 30.30 -19.06 3.52
C LYS A 459 30.03 -18.05 2.39
N GLY A 460 28.89 -17.35 2.44
CA GLY A 460 28.53 -16.32 1.47
C GLY A 460 29.54 -15.17 1.45
N SER A 461 29.95 -14.71 2.64
CA SER A 461 30.96 -13.65 2.78
C SER A 461 32.32 -14.01 2.17
N GLN A 462 32.80 -15.20 2.43
CA GLN A 462 34.06 -15.68 1.83
C GLN A 462 33.98 -15.77 0.30
N ALA A 463 32.84 -16.24 -0.24
CA ALA A 463 32.62 -16.28 -1.68
C ALA A 463 32.58 -14.87 -2.29
N ALA A 464 31.90 -13.95 -1.66
CA ALA A 464 31.78 -12.55 -2.09
C ALA A 464 33.16 -11.83 -2.02
N ALA A 465 33.94 -12.07 -0.98
CA ALA A 465 35.30 -11.50 -0.85
C ALA A 465 36.24 -11.98 -1.94
N LYS A 466 36.22 -13.29 -2.27
CA LYS A 466 36.97 -13.84 -3.38
C LYS A 466 36.60 -13.25 -4.74
N ALA A 467 35.32 -12.93 -4.92
CA ALA A 467 34.78 -12.32 -6.12
C ALA A 467 34.96 -10.79 -6.20
N GLY A 468 35.43 -10.12 -5.14
CA GLY A 468 35.57 -8.68 -5.08
C GLY A 468 34.20 -7.95 -5.19
N ARG A 469 33.14 -8.54 -4.64
CA ARG A 469 31.74 -8.14 -4.93
C ARG A 469 31.36 -6.80 -4.35
N PHE A 470 31.91 -6.39 -3.21
CA PHE A 470 31.51 -5.21 -2.47
C PHE A 470 32.59 -4.15 -2.37
N GLN A 471 32.17 -2.88 -2.47
CA GLN A 471 33.07 -1.73 -2.29
C GLN A 471 33.17 -1.36 -0.80
N MET A 472 34.20 -0.58 -0.42
CA MET A 472 34.46 -0.21 0.99
C MET A 472 33.39 0.63 1.64
N ASN A 473 32.60 1.38 0.87
CA ASN A 473 31.50 2.23 1.37
C ASN A 473 30.13 1.52 1.36
N GLU A 474 30.06 0.24 1.00
CA GLU A 474 28.82 -0.53 0.85
C GLU A 474 28.52 -1.45 2.04
N THR A 475 28.88 -1.08 3.26
CA THR A 475 28.72 -1.94 4.45
C THR A 475 27.27 -2.38 4.68
N ALA A 476 26.32 -1.46 4.58
CA ALA A 476 24.89 -1.77 4.76
C ALA A 476 24.37 -2.68 3.64
N PHE A 477 24.71 -2.36 2.39
CA PHE A 477 24.35 -3.19 1.22
C PHE A 477 24.94 -4.59 1.31
N ARG A 478 26.22 -4.70 1.66
CA ARG A 478 26.88 -6.00 1.87
C ARG A 478 26.14 -6.83 2.93
N PHE A 479 25.85 -6.23 4.08
CA PHE A 479 25.15 -6.91 5.16
C PHE A 479 23.81 -7.47 4.70
N PHE A 480 22.99 -6.65 4.06
CA PHE A 480 21.66 -7.05 3.61
C PHE A 480 21.69 -8.05 2.44
N SER A 481 22.62 -7.90 1.50
CA SER A 481 22.80 -8.89 0.42
C SER A 481 23.17 -10.26 0.94
N LEU A 482 24.14 -10.33 1.85
CA LEU A 482 24.54 -11.59 2.45
C LEU A 482 23.41 -12.22 3.27
N LEU A 483 22.68 -11.39 4.01
CA LEU A 483 21.55 -11.86 4.84
C LEU A 483 20.41 -12.39 3.95
N ASP A 484 20.07 -11.68 2.90
CA ASP A 484 19.02 -12.11 1.96
C ASP A 484 19.38 -13.43 1.28
N GLU A 485 20.60 -13.58 0.77
CA GLU A 485 21.10 -14.82 0.13
C GLU A 485 21.15 -15.99 1.11
N ALA A 486 21.64 -15.76 2.34
CA ALA A 486 21.72 -16.80 3.34
C ALA A 486 20.33 -17.30 3.78
N LEU A 487 19.37 -16.37 3.92
CA LEU A 487 17.99 -16.70 4.25
C LEU A 487 17.24 -17.33 3.09
N ASP A 488 17.54 -16.93 1.85
CA ASP A 488 16.97 -17.53 0.65
C ASP A 488 17.28 -19.04 0.59
N GLY A 489 18.54 -19.40 0.71
CA GLY A 489 18.97 -20.80 0.77
C GLY A 489 18.42 -21.54 1.98
N LEU A 490 18.37 -20.88 3.16
CA LEU A 490 17.83 -21.49 4.37
C LEU A 490 16.33 -21.80 4.25
N VAL A 491 15.53 -20.89 3.67
CA VAL A 491 14.09 -21.10 3.49
C VAL A 491 13.82 -22.19 2.48
N GLU A 492 14.52 -22.19 1.33
CA GLU A 492 14.36 -23.24 0.30
C GLU A 492 14.75 -24.63 0.81
N GLU A 493 15.86 -24.72 1.53
CA GLU A 493 16.39 -25.99 2.00
C GLU A 493 15.58 -26.55 3.18
N LYS A 494 15.13 -25.67 4.10
CA LYS A 494 14.67 -26.08 5.43
C LYS A 494 13.17 -26.03 5.65
N TYR A 495 12.42 -25.26 4.85
CA TYR A 495 10.98 -25.14 5.07
C TYR A 495 10.18 -25.77 3.92
N ASN A 496 9.21 -26.63 4.29
CA ASN A 496 8.26 -27.20 3.33
C ASN A 496 7.10 -26.22 3.08
N GLY A 497 6.71 -26.03 1.82
CA GLY A 497 5.50 -25.32 1.46
C GLY A 497 5.60 -23.79 1.46
N LEU A 498 6.79 -23.23 1.61
CA LEU A 498 7.04 -21.80 1.41
C LEU A 498 7.51 -21.45 -0.01
N VAL A 499 7.85 -22.48 -0.80
CA VAL A 499 8.32 -22.36 -2.18
C VAL A 499 7.34 -23.07 -3.11
#